data_71a8df36f6c351dbd448ebc86df79a6c
#
_entry.id   71a8df36f6c351dbd448ebc86df79a6c
#
_cell.length_a   1.000
_cell.length_b   1.000
_cell.length_c   1.000
_cell.angle_alpha   90.00
_cell.angle_beta   90.00
_cell.angle_gamma   90.00
#
_symmetry.space_group_name_H-M   'P 1'
#
loop_
_entity.id
_entity.type
_entity.pdbx_description
1 polymer ?
#
loop_
_entity_poly.entity_id
_entity_poly.type
_entity_poly.pdbx_seq_one_letter_code
_entity_poly.pdbx_strand_id
1 'polypeptide(L)'
;DPSDTDKGWTLEMAIPWSVYKTSYYHKVLPRDAFWRVNFSRVNWDYELTNGVYSRKKDLKGRFLHEYNWVWSSQGVVNMHEPEKWGYVYFSSKDAGSETPFEIPKDEEIKWALYKMYRAQKAHFSKTNQWLTTIKSIQSTQIVLHGVTLNPSIENYSSGWTISIKSPFSNKLLSLKEDGKFKIK
;
A
#
# COMPACT_ATOMS: atom_id res chain seq x y z
N ASP A 1 22.27 -5.21 -28.68
CA ASP A 1 22.71 -5.90 -29.89
C ASP A 1 21.90 -7.18 -30.06
N PRO A 2 21.23 -7.41 -31.21
CA PRO A 2 20.41 -8.61 -31.40
C PRO A 2 21.27 -9.91 -31.48
N SER A 3 22.58 -9.81 -31.46
CA SER A 3 23.51 -10.95 -31.48
C SER A 3 23.96 -11.40 -30.08
N ASP A 4 23.64 -10.68 -29.02
CA ASP A 4 24.00 -11.06 -27.67
C ASP A 4 22.79 -11.57 -26.87
N THR A 5 23.05 -12.12 -25.69
CA THR A 5 22.00 -12.58 -24.79
C THR A 5 21.95 -11.67 -23.60
N ASP A 6 20.82 -10.95 -23.46
CA ASP A 6 20.56 -10.07 -22.33
C ASP A 6 20.56 -10.86 -21.01
N LYS A 7 21.35 -10.40 -20.05
CA LYS A 7 21.41 -10.97 -18.69
C LYS A 7 20.48 -10.25 -17.71
N GLY A 8 19.99 -9.09 -18.10
CA GLY A 8 19.13 -8.25 -17.28
C GLY A 8 19.00 -6.86 -17.84
N TRP A 9 18.36 -6.00 -17.08
CA TRP A 9 18.19 -4.59 -17.41
C TRP A 9 18.20 -3.75 -16.13
N THR A 10 18.55 -2.49 -16.26
CA THR A 10 18.49 -1.50 -15.20
C THR A 10 17.58 -0.36 -15.62
N LEU A 11 16.97 0.30 -14.65
CA LEU A 11 16.15 1.51 -14.86
C LEU A 11 16.67 2.60 -13.93
N GLU A 12 17.07 3.72 -14.51
CA GLU A 12 17.36 4.95 -13.79
C GLU A 12 16.23 5.95 -14.03
N MET A 13 15.76 6.58 -12.95
CA MET A 13 14.57 7.45 -13.04
C MET A 13 14.79 8.70 -12.17
N ALA A 14 14.65 9.86 -12.79
CA ALA A 14 14.61 11.15 -12.09
C ALA A 14 13.16 11.64 -12.05
N ILE A 15 12.58 11.70 -10.87
CA ILE A 15 11.19 12.14 -10.67
C ILE A 15 11.19 13.49 -9.95
N PRO A 16 10.78 14.58 -10.59
CA PRO A 16 10.67 15.88 -9.92
C PRO A 16 9.67 15.82 -8.76
N TRP A 17 10.00 16.39 -7.62
CA TRP A 17 9.10 16.46 -6.46
C TRP A 17 7.76 17.10 -6.77
N SER A 18 7.71 17.99 -7.77
CA SER A 18 6.48 18.62 -8.23
C SER A 18 5.42 17.64 -8.76
N VAL A 19 5.81 16.42 -9.16
CA VAL A 19 4.89 15.37 -9.60
C VAL A 19 4.04 14.85 -8.44
N TYR A 20 4.58 14.88 -7.21
CA TYR A 20 3.88 14.42 -6.01
C TYR A 20 2.98 15.50 -5.39
N LYS A 21 2.44 16.42 -6.20
CA LYS A 21 1.47 17.44 -5.78
C LYS A 21 0.13 16.82 -5.40
N THR A 22 0.10 16.06 -4.33
CA THR A 22 -1.14 15.63 -3.72
C THR A 22 -1.57 16.65 -2.65
N SER A 23 -2.83 16.68 -2.32
CA SER A 23 -3.42 17.59 -1.33
C SER A 23 -2.79 17.56 0.06
N TYR A 24 -1.91 16.60 0.32
CA TYR A 24 -1.23 16.44 1.61
C TYR A 24 0.21 16.93 1.65
N TYR A 25 0.88 17.14 0.51
CA TYR A 25 2.34 17.37 0.45
C TYR A 25 2.73 18.61 -0.37
N HIS A 26 1.91 19.63 -0.36
CA HIS A 26 2.04 20.76 -1.25
C HIS A 26 3.37 21.53 -1.24
N LYS A 27 4.25 21.37 -0.26
CA LYS A 27 5.43 22.25 -0.18
C LYS A 27 6.64 21.67 0.54
N VAL A 28 6.60 20.47 1.11
CA VAL A 28 7.70 19.99 1.94
C VAL A 28 8.26 18.69 1.37
N LEU A 29 9.55 18.71 1.04
CA LEU A 29 10.29 17.49 0.72
C LEU A 29 10.26 16.57 1.94
N PRO A 30 10.11 15.25 1.76
CA PRO A 30 10.24 14.32 2.87
C PRO A 30 11.68 14.39 3.40
N ARG A 31 11.82 14.63 4.70
CA ARG A 31 13.10 14.59 5.40
C ARG A 31 12.90 13.82 6.69
N ASP A 32 13.76 12.85 6.93
CA ASP A 32 13.68 11.94 8.06
C ASP A 32 12.26 11.36 8.22
N ALA A 33 11.66 11.03 7.08
CA ALA A 33 10.32 10.52 6.95
C ALA A 33 10.29 9.31 6.01
N PHE A 34 9.23 8.53 6.08
CA PHE A 34 9.06 7.40 5.16
C PHE A 34 7.72 7.45 4.44
N TRP A 35 7.72 6.87 3.25
CA TRP A 35 6.52 6.65 2.44
C TRP A 35 6.31 5.17 2.18
N ARG A 36 5.09 4.83 1.85
CA ARG A 36 4.76 3.58 1.21
C ARG A 36 4.92 3.76 -0.30
N VAL A 37 5.77 2.93 -0.88
CA VAL A 37 6.06 2.98 -2.31
C VAL A 37 5.98 1.57 -2.88
N ASN A 38 5.43 1.44 -4.08
CA ASN A 38 5.47 0.19 -4.82
C ASN A 38 6.27 0.38 -6.11
N PHE A 39 7.32 -0.42 -6.26
CA PHE A 39 7.98 -0.64 -7.53
C PHE A 39 7.49 -1.98 -8.07
N SER A 40 6.83 -1.95 -9.21
CA SER A 40 6.30 -3.15 -9.83
C SER A 40 6.80 -3.29 -11.26
N ARG A 41 6.96 -4.54 -11.68
CA ARG A 41 7.28 -4.89 -13.04
C ARG A 41 6.16 -5.76 -13.58
N VAL A 42 5.68 -5.42 -14.77
CA VAL A 42 4.76 -6.26 -15.53
C VAL A 42 5.54 -6.90 -16.68
N ASN A 43 5.41 -8.21 -16.83
CA ASN A 43 6.09 -8.97 -17.86
C ASN A 43 5.10 -9.89 -18.58
N TRP A 44 5.24 -10.01 -19.88
CA TRP A 44 4.46 -10.93 -20.72
C TRP A 44 5.38 -11.91 -21.42
N ASP A 45 4.88 -13.09 -21.69
CA ASP A 45 5.54 -14.01 -22.61
C ASP A 45 5.36 -13.51 -24.04
N TYR A 46 6.47 -13.45 -24.76
CA TYR A 46 6.51 -13.09 -26.18
C TYR A 46 6.99 -14.25 -27.03
N GLU A 47 6.60 -14.21 -28.27
CA GLU A 47 7.17 -15.01 -29.36
C GLU A 47 7.71 -14.09 -30.45
N LEU A 48 8.80 -14.53 -31.09
CA LEU A 48 9.38 -13.82 -32.21
C LEU A 48 9.08 -14.61 -33.48
N THR A 49 8.30 -14.05 -34.38
CA THR A 49 7.94 -14.65 -35.66
C THR A 49 8.25 -13.67 -36.78
N ASN A 50 9.11 -14.09 -37.72
CA ASN A 50 9.54 -13.27 -38.87
C ASN A 50 10.10 -11.89 -38.45
N GLY A 51 10.84 -11.81 -37.35
CA GLY A 51 11.40 -10.57 -36.82
C GLY A 51 10.43 -9.68 -36.08
N VAL A 52 9.17 -10.09 -35.85
CA VAL A 52 8.15 -9.33 -35.13
C VAL A 52 7.85 -9.98 -33.78
N TYR A 53 7.96 -9.19 -32.70
CA TYR A 53 7.55 -9.63 -31.37
C TYR A 53 6.03 -9.55 -31.23
N SER A 54 5.42 -10.63 -30.78
CA SER A 54 4.00 -10.67 -30.40
C SER A 54 3.82 -11.36 -29.05
N ARG A 55 2.79 -10.95 -28.30
CA ARG A 55 2.44 -11.63 -27.05
C ARG A 55 1.95 -13.04 -27.35
N LYS A 56 2.45 -14.00 -26.57
CA LYS A 56 2.00 -15.40 -26.68
C LYS A 56 0.52 -15.55 -26.38
N LYS A 57 -0.10 -16.49 -27.09
CA LYS A 57 -1.50 -16.87 -26.92
C LYS A 57 -1.60 -18.31 -26.44
N ASP A 58 -2.70 -18.61 -25.77
CA ASP A 58 -3.09 -19.98 -25.42
C ASP A 58 -3.63 -20.73 -26.66
N LEU A 59 -3.94 -22.02 -26.48
CA LEU A 59 -4.48 -22.86 -27.55
C LEU A 59 -5.85 -22.39 -28.08
N LYS A 60 -6.53 -21.49 -27.37
CA LYS A 60 -7.81 -20.87 -27.77
C LYS A 60 -7.62 -19.50 -28.42
N GLY A 61 -6.39 -19.08 -28.68
CA GLY A 61 -6.05 -17.80 -29.31
C GLY A 61 -6.14 -16.57 -28.38
N ARG A 62 -6.30 -16.76 -27.06
CA ARG A 62 -6.34 -15.67 -26.09
C ARG A 62 -4.93 -15.37 -25.61
N PHE A 63 -4.58 -14.09 -25.40
CA PHE A 63 -3.29 -13.73 -24.81
C PHE A 63 -3.10 -14.37 -23.44
N LEU A 64 -1.88 -14.87 -23.20
CA LEU A 64 -1.48 -15.32 -21.86
C LEU A 64 -1.52 -14.15 -20.89
N HIS A 65 -1.79 -14.44 -19.60
CA HIS A 65 -1.76 -13.46 -18.54
C HIS A 65 -0.33 -12.95 -18.33
N GLU A 66 -0.25 -11.72 -17.85
CA GLU A 66 1.01 -11.12 -17.42
C GLU A 66 1.50 -11.70 -16.10
N TYR A 67 2.80 -11.56 -15.87
CA TYR A 67 3.45 -11.78 -14.59
C TYR A 67 3.66 -10.43 -13.91
N ASN A 68 3.14 -10.29 -12.71
CA ASN A 68 3.29 -9.09 -11.90
C ASN A 68 4.28 -9.34 -10.77
N TRP A 69 5.35 -8.57 -10.75
CA TRP A 69 6.39 -8.62 -9.73
C TRP A 69 6.37 -7.33 -8.92
N VAL A 70 6.56 -7.44 -7.62
CA VAL A 70 6.68 -6.30 -6.72
C VAL A 70 7.98 -6.42 -5.94
N TRP A 71 8.61 -5.29 -5.66
CA TRP A 71 9.91 -5.24 -4.98
C TRP A 71 9.83 -5.65 -3.49
N SER A 72 8.65 -5.57 -2.89
CA SER A 72 8.39 -5.90 -1.49
C SER A 72 7.10 -6.72 -1.40
N SER A 73 7.14 -7.82 -0.64
CA SER A 73 5.98 -8.70 -0.48
C SER A 73 4.80 -7.94 0.13
N GLN A 74 3.67 -7.93 -0.56
CA GLN A 74 2.44 -7.27 -0.12
C GLN A 74 1.49 -8.21 0.64
N GLY A 75 1.67 -9.52 0.49
CA GLY A 75 0.77 -10.54 1.07
C GLY A 75 -0.64 -10.54 0.48
N VAL A 76 -0.86 -9.80 -0.62
CA VAL A 76 -2.12 -9.72 -1.36
C VAL A 76 -1.82 -9.62 -2.86
N VAL A 77 -2.75 -10.12 -3.69
CA VAL A 77 -2.62 -10.03 -5.16
C VAL A 77 -2.95 -8.62 -5.66
N ASN A 78 -3.83 -7.90 -4.96
CA ASN A 78 -4.27 -6.57 -5.36
C ASN A 78 -3.18 -5.51 -5.11
N MET A 79 -2.58 -4.99 -6.17
CA MET A 79 -1.56 -3.92 -6.09
C MET A 79 -2.12 -2.56 -5.65
N HIS A 80 -3.43 -2.37 -5.66
CA HIS A 80 -4.09 -1.11 -5.30
C HIS A 80 -4.41 -1.00 -3.80
N GLU A 81 -3.59 -1.64 -2.97
CA GLU A 81 -3.64 -1.54 -1.51
C GLU A 81 -2.35 -0.87 -1.00
N PRO A 82 -2.23 0.48 -1.07
CA PRO A 82 -1.00 1.18 -0.73
C PRO A 82 -0.55 0.96 0.72
N GLU A 83 -1.45 0.60 1.61
CA GLU A 83 -1.12 0.20 2.98
C GLU A 83 -0.28 -1.09 3.06
N LYS A 84 -0.17 -1.83 1.96
CA LYS A 84 0.64 -3.06 1.84
C LYS A 84 1.98 -2.85 1.15
N TRP A 85 2.21 -1.67 0.55
CA TRP A 85 3.44 -1.37 -0.15
C TRP A 85 4.65 -1.32 0.79
N GLY A 86 5.84 -1.51 0.25
CA GLY A 86 7.08 -1.40 1.02
C GLY A 86 7.36 0.02 1.50
N TYR A 87 8.27 0.15 2.47
CA TYR A 87 8.69 1.44 2.99
C TYR A 87 9.92 1.96 2.25
N VAL A 88 9.92 3.26 1.94
CA VAL A 88 11.09 4.02 1.52
C VAL A 88 11.31 5.14 2.53
N TYR A 89 12.48 5.16 3.14
CA TYR A 89 12.88 6.21 4.08
C TYR A 89 13.71 7.28 3.35
N PHE A 90 13.39 8.53 3.60
CA PHE A 90 14.06 9.70 3.03
C PHE A 90 14.95 10.32 4.10
N SER A 91 16.22 9.92 4.14
CA SER A 91 17.20 10.47 5.08
C SER A 91 17.63 11.89 4.71
N SER A 92 17.82 12.74 5.70
CA SER A 92 18.45 14.05 5.55
C SER A 92 19.98 13.99 5.58
N LYS A 93 20.57 12.81 5.85
CA LYS A 93 22.02 12.59 5.86
C LYS A 93 22.56 12.49 4.44
N ASP A 94 23.87 12.70 4.31
CA ASP A 94 24.56 12.54 3.03
C ASP A 94 24.45 11.13 2.47
N ALA A 95 24.47 11.02 1.15
CA ALA A 95 24.42 9.74 0.46
C ALA A 95 25.56 8.82 0.91
N GLY A 96 25.25 7.54 1.15
CA GLY A 96 26.20 6.55 1.66
C GLY A 96 26.34 6.53 3.19
N SER A 97 25.72 7.46 3.92
CA SER A 97 25.70 7.42 5.38
C SER A 97 24.76 6.31 5.89
N GLU A 98 25.19 5.57 6.90
CA GLU A 98 24.30 4.66 7.61
C GLU A 98 23.19 5.45 8.31
N THR A 99 21.98 5.03 8.06
CA THR A 99 20.80 5.63 8.67
C THR A 99 19.95 4.52 9.28
N PRO A 100 20.00 4.30 10.59
CA PRO A 100 19.11 3.35 11.24
C PRO A 100 17.67 3.81 11.03
N PHE A 101 16.84 2.86 10.64
CA PHE A 101 15.42 3.08 10.39
C PHE A 101 14.59 2.09 11.20
N GLU A 102 13.69 2.60 12.00
CA GLU A 102 12.72 1.81 12.75
C GLU A 102 11.30 2.22 12.34
N ILE A 103 10.47 1.23 12.02
CA ILE A 103 9.07 1.49 11.72
C ILE A 103 8.34 1.82 13.02
N PRO A 104 7.71 3.01 13.15
CA PRO A 104 6.96 3.36 14.34
C PRO A 104 5.82 2.36 14.61
N LYS A 105 5.64 1.97 15.87
CA LYS A 105 4.56 1.03 16.28
C LYS A 105 3.16 1.51 15.86
N ASP A 106 2.96 2.81 15.73
CA ASP A 106 1.71 3.39 15.22
C ASP A 106 1.41 3.00 13.77
N GLU A 107 2.40 2.61 12.97
CA GLU A 107 2.15 2.09 11.61
C GLU A 107 1.44 0.73 11.65
N GLU A 108 1.70 -0.10 12.65
CA GLU A 108 0.96 -1.36 12.83
C GLU A 108 -0.50 -1.10 13.23
N ILE A 109 -0.75 -0.06 14.04
CA ILE A 109 -2.12 0.39 14.34
C ILE A 109 -2.81 0.88 13.07
N LYS A 110 -2.11 1.66 12.25
CA LYS A 110 -2.61 2.11 10.95
C LYS A 110 -3.00 0.93 10.06
N TRP A 111 -2.21 -0.14 10.03
CA TRP A 111 -2.56 -1.36 9.29
C TRP A 111 -3.81 -2.05 9.83
N ALA A 112 -3.96 -2.10 11.15
CA ALA A 112 -5.17 -2.64 11.76
C ALA A 112 -6.41 -1.82 11.34
N LEU A 113 -6.32 -0.49 11.29
CA LEU A 113 -7.37 0.38 10.79
C LEU A 113 -7.69 0.10 9.31
N TYR A 114 -6.67 -0.03 8.45
CA TYR A 114 -6.90 -0.34 7.03
C TYR A 114 -7.49 -1.73 6.82
N LYS A 115 -7.15 -2.72 7.65
CA LYS A 115 -7.80 -4.03 7.62
C LYS A 115 -9.30 -3.92 7.90
N MET A 116 -9.69 -3.11 8.89
CA MET A 116 -11.10 -2.83 9.17
C MET A 116 -11.77 -2.06 8.02
N TYR A 117 -11.07 -1.10 7.42
CA TYR A 117 -11.54 -0.38 6.24
C TYR A 117 -11.83 -1.34 5.07
N ARG A 118 -10.93 -2.29 4.78
CA ARG A 118 -11.15 -3.28 3.73
C ARG A 118 -12.34 -4.18 4.02
N ALA A 119 -12.53 -4.59 5.28
CA ALA A 119 -13.71 -5.35 5.69
C ALA A 119 -15.02 -4.55 5.47
N GLN A 120 -15.03 -3.27 5.84
CA GLN A 120 -16.15 -2.37 5.57
C GLN A 120 -16.45 -2.26 4.06
N LYS A 121 -15.42 -2.01 3.24
CA LYS A 121 -15.58 -1.91 1.78
C LYS A 121 -16.08 -3.20 1.15
N ALA A 122 -15.56 -4.34 1.59
CA ALA A 122 -16.00 -5.66 1.10
C ALA A 122 -17.45 -5.97 1.48
N HIS A 123 -17.89 -5.54 2.67
CA HIS A 123 -19.29 -5.67 3.07
C HIS A 123 -20.18 -4.74 2.25
N PHE A 124 -19.81 -3.46 2.17
CA PHE A 124 -20.59 -2.46 1.43
C PHE A 124 -20.77 -2.82 -0.05
N SER A 125 -19.74 -3.34 -0.70
CA SER A 125 -19.81 -3.75 -2.11
C SER A 125 -20.84 -4.86 -2.37
N LYS A 126 -21.17 -5.66 -1.35
CA LYS A 126 -22.14 -6.77 -1.45
C LYS A 126 -23.55 -6.40 -1.02
N THR A 127 -23.67 -5.49 -0.05
CA THR A 127 -24.95 -5.21 0.65
C THR A 127 -25.44 -3.79 0.48
N ASN A 128 -24.59 -2.88 -0.02
CA ASN A 128 -24.80 -1.44 -0.05
C ASN A 128 -25.05 -0.83 1.34
N GLN A 129 -24.56 -1.48 2.40
CA GLN A 129 -24.70 -1.06 3.78
C GLN A 129 -23.34 -1.12 4.50
N TRP A 130 -23.12 -0.21 5.46
CA TRP A 130 -21.95 -0.24 6.32
C TRP A 130 -22.20 -1.08 7.57
N LEU A 131 -21.16 -1.76 8.05
CA LEU A 131 -21.17 -2.39 9.37
C LEU A 131 -21.08 -1.30 10.44
N THR A 132 -21.91 -1.39 11.48
CA THR A 132 -22.07 -0.32 12.47
C THR A 132 -21.36 -0.57 13.79
N THR A 133 -20.81 -1.76 14.00
CA THR A 133 -20.13 -2.11 15.25
C THR A 133 -18.73 -2.66 14.99
N ILE A 134 -17.80 -2.43 15.90
CA ILE A 134 -16.45 -3.02 15.80
C ILE A 134 -16.51 -4.54 15.74
N LYS A 135 -17.37 -5.18 16.53
CA LYS A 135 -17.52 -6.64 16.56
C LYS A 135 -17.94 -7.21 15.20
N SER A 136 -18.79 -6.52 14.46
CA SER A 136 -19.21 -6.95 13.11
C SER A 136 -18.12 -6.73 12.05
N ILE A 137 -17.25 -5.74 12.25
CA ILE A 137 -16.12 -5.46 11.35
C ILE A 137 -14.97 -6.42 11.61
N GLN A 138 -14.69 -6.70 12.89
CA GLN A 138 -13.59 -7.54 13.33
C GLN A 138 -13.98 -8.30 14.59
N SER A 139 -14.09 -9.62 14.48
CA SER A 139 -14.55 -10.50 15.58
C SER A 139 -13.47 -10.79 16.61
N THR A 140 -12.17 -10.69 16.26
CA THR A 140 -11.05 -11.00 17.14
C THR A 140 -10.41 -9.74 17.70
N GLN A 141 -9.92 -9.81 18.95
CA GLN A 141 -9.12 -8.75 19.54
C GLN A 141 -7.84 -8.49 18.75
N ILE A 142 -7.46 -7.21 18.64
CA ILE A 142 -6.18 -6.81 18.08
C ILE A 142 -5.19 -6.68 19.22
N VAL A 143 -4.13 -7.48 19.18
CA VAL A 143 -3.04 -7.41 20.16
C VAL A 143 -1.76 -7.06 19.42
N LEU A 144 -1.12 -5.95 19.78
CA LEU A 144 0.17 -5.52 19.24
C LEU A 144 1.17 -5.35 20.39
N HIS A 145 2.33 -5.98 20.26
CA HIS A 145 3.38 -5.95 21.29
C HIS A 145 2.87 -6.26 22.72
N GLY A 146 1.97 -7.22 22.82
CA GLY A 146 1.36 -7.63 24.10
C GLY A 146 0.27 -6.69 24.64
N VAL A 147 -0.06 -5.61 23.91
CA VAL A 147 -1.11 -4.65 24.31
C VAL A 147 -2.35 -4.85 23.46
N THR A 148 -3.51 -4.98 24.10
CA THR A 148 -4.80 -5.04 23.43
C THR A 148 -5.23 -3.64 22.98
N LEU A 149 -5.55 -3.49 21.70
CA LEU A 149 -6.09 -2.26 21.15
C LEU A 149 -7.61 -2.23 21.28
N ASN A 150 -8.15 -1.05 21.55
CA ASN A 150 -9.59 -0.80 21.74
C ASN A 150 -10.09 0.13 20.62
N PRO A 151 -10.43 -0.39 19.42
CA PRO A 151 -11.01 0.42 18.37
C PRO A 151 -12.42 0.89 18.74
N SER A 152 -12.76 2.09 18.31
CA SER A 152 -14.11 2.65 18.37
C SER A 152 -14.60 3.01 16.96
N ILE A 153 -15.91 3.02 16.76
CA ILE A 153 -16.55 3.46 15.52
C ILE A 153 -17.60 4.51 15.82
N GLU A 154 -17.56 5.57 15.03
CA GLU A 154 -18.62 6.58 14.95
C GLU A 154 -19.30 6.46 13.60
N ASN A 155 -20.62 6.33 13.60
CA ASN A 155 -21.43 6.20 12.40
C ASN A 155 -22.15 7.50 12.10
N TYR A 156 -22.18 7.89 10.82
CA TYR A 156 -22.88 9.08 10.31
C TYR A 156 -23.83 8.68 9.18
N SER A 157 -24.69 9.58 8.77
CA SER A 157 -25.56 9.37 7.61
C SER A 157 -24.76 9.13 6.31
N SER A 158 -23.57 9.75 6.20
CA SER A 158 -22.70 9.63 5.01
C SER A 158 -21.62 8.55 5.10
N GLY A 159 -21.45 7.88 6.25
CA GLY A 159 -20.39 6.88 6.42
C GLY A 159 -19.99 6.67 7.87
N TRP A 160 -18.70 6.48 8.12
CA TRP A 160 -18.17 6.15 9.45
C TRP A 160 -16.75 6.68 9.65
N THR A 161 -16.33 6.73 10.91
CA THR A 161 -14.92 6.91 11.30
C THR A 161 -14.56 5.83 12.32
N ILE A 162 -13.50 5.08 12.05
CA ILE A 162 -12.92 4.14 13.03
C ILE A 162 -11.68 4.78 13.63
N SER A 163 -11.54 4.69 14.95
CA SER A 163 -10.43 5.31 15.69
C SER A 163 -9.83 4.34 16.70
N ILE A 164 -8.51 4.46 16.89
CA ILE A 164 -7.76 3.75 17.94
C ILE A 164 -6.84 4.77 18.62
N LYS A 165 -6.90 4.84 19.94
CA LYS A 165 -5.92 5.57 20.73
C LYS A 165 -4.66 4.70 20.86
N SER A 166 -3.54 5.20 20.37
CA SER A 166 -2.26 4.47 20.45
C SER A 166 -1.79 4.35 21.90
N PRO A 167 -1.49 3.14 22.38
CA PRO A 167 -0.83 2.97 23.68
C PRO A 167 0.67 3.31 23.60
N PHE A 168 1.23 3.50 22.40
CA PHE A 168 2.66 3.74 22.20
C PHE A 168 3.00 5.23 22.11
N SER A 169 2.13 6.03 21.51
CA SER A 169 2.35 7.47 21.30
C SER A 169 1.31 8.34 22.01
N ASN A 170 0.27 7.74 22.59
CA ASN A 170 -0.90 8.43 23.18
C ASN A 170 -1.72 9.24 22.16
N LYS A 171 -1.44 9.14 20.87
CA LYS A 171 -2.14 9.83 19.79
C LYS A 171 -3.41 9.07 19.39
N LEU A 172 -4.39 9.79 18.88
CA LEU A 172 -5.60 9.22 18.30
C LEU A 172 -5.39 9.03 16.78
N LEU A 173 -5.37 7.78 16.35
CA LEU A 173 -5.31 7.40 14.94
C LEU A 173 -6.73 7.13 14.45
N SER A 174 -7.11 7.72 13.34
CA SER A 174 -8.46 7.55 12.79
C SER A 174 -8.45 7.38 11.28
N LEU A 175 -9.39 6.58 10.78
CA LEU A 175 -9.59 6.30 9.37
C LEU A 175 -11.07 6.42 9.02
N LYS A 176 -11.37 7.17 7.95
CA LYS A 176 -12.73 7.41 7.47
C LYS A 176 -13.12 6.48 6.32
N GLU A 177 -14.40 6.47 6.00
CA GLU A 177 -14.99 5.71 4.89
C GLU A 177 -14.41 6.06 3.51
N ASP A 178 -13.86 7.26 3.34
CA ASP A 178 -13.18 7.72 2.11
C ASP A 178 -11.68 7.37 2.08
N GLY A 179 -11.19 6.63 3.08
CA GLY A 179 -9.78 6.23 3.21
C GLY A 179 -8.87 7.29 3.78
N LYS A 180 -9.39 8.46 4.20
CA LYS A 180 -8.57 9.51 4.83
C LYS A 180 -8.13 9.11 6.22
N PHE A 181 -6.83 8.93 6.37
CA PHE A 181 -6.17 8.67 7.64
C PHE A 181 -5.74 9.97 8.32
N LYS A 182 -5.92 10.05 9.65
CA LYS A 182 -5.50 11.19 10.47
C LYS A 182 -4.87 10.73 11.77
N ILE A 183 -3.89 11.49 12.24
CA ILE A 183 -3.28 11.37 13.57
C ILE A 183 -3.51 12.70 14.30
N LYS A 184 -4.00 12.66 15.54
CA LYS A 184 -4.22 13.82 16.41
C LYS A 184 -3.53 13.61 17.75
#